data_680958055c83a5a505839d198da02b35
#
_entry.id   680958055c83a5a505839d198da02b35
#
_cell.length_a   1.000
_cell.length_b   1.000
_cell.length_c   1.000
_cell.angle_alpha   90.00
_cell.angle_beta   90.00
_cell.angle_gamma   90.00
#
_symmetry.space_group_name_H-M   'P 1'
#
loop_
_entity.id
_entity.type
_entity.pdbx_description
1 polymer ?
#
loop_
_entity_poly.entity_id
_entity_poly.type
_entity_poly.pdbx_seq_one_letter_code
_entity_poly.pdbx_strand_id
1 'polypeptide(L)'
;LAKQLQTLQEALEKNAVTMSESEKRNKEREFSELNREFQRKQREFREDLNQRRNEELASVLERANKAIKSIAEAEKFDVILQEAAYVAPRVDITDKVIKAMADGK
;
A
#
# COMPACT_ATOMS: atom_id res chain seq x y z
N LEU A 1 -18.75 -7.46 3.87
CA LEU A 1 -18.51 -7.85 5.26
C LEU A 1 -18.90 -6.76 6.25
N ALA A 2 -18.48 -5.51 6.01
CA ALA A 2 -18.86 -4.39 6.86
C ALA A 2 -20.37 -4.19 6.91
N LYS A 3 -21.02 -4.37 5.77
CA LYS A 3 -22.47 -4.27 5.65
C LYS A 3 -23.17 -5.39 6.43
N GLN A 4 -22.63 -6.60 6.39
CA GLN A 4 -23.13 -7.74 7.16
C GLN A 4 -23.02 -7.50 8.66
N LEU A 5 -21.89 -6.94 9.11
CA LEU A 5 -21.68 -6.59 10.50
C LEU A 5 -22.68 -5.55 10.97
N GLN A 6 -22.91 -4.51 10.16
CA GLN A 6 -23.87 -3.46 10.49
C GLN A 6 -25.29 -4.00 10.59
N THR A 7 -25.69 -4.84 9.63
CA THR A 7 -27.01 -5.47 9.63
C THR A 7 -27.20 -6.34 10.87
N LEU A 8 -26.20 -7.11 11.23
CA LEU A 8 -26.25 -7.99 12.40
C LEU A 8 -26.33 -7.19 13.69
N GLN A 9 -25.56 -6.10 13.79
CA GLN A 9 -25.60 -5.21 14.94
C GLN A 9 -26.97 -4.56 15.09
N GLU A 10 -27.57 -4.08 14.01
CA GLU A 10 -28.91 -3.51 14.03
C GLU A 10 -29.97 -4.54 14.44
N ALA A 11 -29.85 -5.77 13.96
CA ALA A 11 -30.75 -6.87 14.34
C ALA A 11 -30.62 -7.19 15.82
N LEU A 12 -29.44 -7.19 16.38
CA LEU A 12 -29.21 -7.39 17.80
C LEU A 12 -29.86 -6.28 18.65
N GLU A 13 -29.73 -5.03 18.24
CA GLU A 13 -30.26 -3.90 18.93
C GLU A 13 -31.81 -3.87 18.89
N LYS A 14 -32.40 -4.10 17.71
CA LYS A 14 -33.81 -4.07 17.49
C LYS A 14 -34.55 -5.22 18.19
N ASN A 15 -33.95 -6.40 18.17
CA ASN A 15 -34.62 -7.63 18.65
C ASN A 15 -34.17 -8.06 20.04
N ALA A 16 -33.36 -7.25 20.71
CA ALA A 16 -32.78 -7.60 22.02
C ALA A 16 -33.86 -7.95 23.07
N VAL A 17 -35.02 -7.30 23.02
CA VAL A 17 -36.11 -7.51 23.96
C VAL A 17 -36.92 -8.78 23.65
N THR A 18 -37.01 -9.15 22.38
CA THR A 18 -37.84 -10.27 21.89
C THR A 18 -37.08 -11.56 21.70
N MET A 19 -35.76 -11.52 21.70
CA MET A 19 -34.92 -12.71 21.53
C MET A 19 -34.81 -13.52 22.83
N SER A 20 -34.80 -14.85 22.69
CA SER A 20 -34.42 -15.72 23.79
C SER A 20 -32.90 -15.54 24.06
N GLU A 21 -32.47 -15.94 25.26
CA GLU A 21 -31.04 -15.88 25.60
C GLU A 21 -30.16 -16.70 24.67
N SER A 22 -30.67 -17.85 24.23
CA SER A 22 -29.99 -18.73 23.31
C SER A 22 -29.79 -18.05 21.95
N GLU A 23 -30.82 -17.43 21.39
CA GLU A 23 -30.77 -16.69 20.13
C GLU A 23 -29.81 -15.51 20.23
N LYS A 24 -29.86 -14.80 21.34
CA LYS A 24 -29.02 -13.64 21.61
C LYS A 24 -27.55 -14.04 21.63
N ARG A 25 -27.23 -15.14 22.33
CA ARG A 25 -25.86 -15.65 22.37
C ARG A 25 -25.36 -16.07 21.00
N ASN A 26 -26.21 -16.72 20.19
CA ASN A 26 -25.87 -17.14 18.85
C ASN A 26 -25.59 -15.94 17.94
N LYS A 27 -26.42 -14.91 18.05
CA LYS A 27 -26.22 -13.67 17.27
C LYS A 27 -24.96 -12.91 17.68
N GLU A 28 -24.69 -12.85 18.98
CA GLU A 28 -23.46 -12.24 19.48
C GLU A 28 -22.23 -12.99 19.01
N ARG A 29 -22.30 -14.32 18.95
CA ARG A 29 -21.23 -15.16 18.43
C ARG A 29 -21.00 -14.89 16.94
N GLU A 30 -22.06 -14.86 16.14
CA GLU A 30 -21.99 -14.54 14.73
C GLU A 30 -21.36 -13.18 14.50
N PHE A 31 -21.78 -12.19 15.26
CA PHE A 31 -21.23 -10.84 15.18
C PHE A 31 -19.72 -10.83 15.50
N SER A 32 -19.34 -11.53 16.56
CA SER A 32 -17.92 -11.62 16.96
C SER A 32 -17.07 -12.28 15.89
N GLU A 33 -17.56 -13.38 15.29
CA GLU A 33 -16.85 -14.09 14.23
C GLU A 33 -16.74 -13.24 12.97
N LEU A 34 -17.80 -12.55 12.55
CA LEU A 34 -17.80 -11.66 11.40
C LEU A 34 -16.87 -10.47 11.63
N ASN A 35 -16.86 -9.91 12.82
CA ASN A 35 -15.97 -8.81 13.16
C ASN A 35 -14.50 -9.23 13.08
N ARG A 36 -14.21 -10.42 13.59
CA ARG A 36 -12.85 -10.99 13.52
C ARG A 36 -12.41 -11.22 12.09
N GLU A 37 -13.30 -11.76 11.26
CA GLU A 37 -13.04 -11.98 9.85
C GLU A 37 -12.82 -10.68 9.10
N PHE A 38 -13.63 -9.67 9.39
CA PHE A 38 -13.50 -8.34 8.79
C PHE A 38 -12.15 -7.71 9.12
N GLN A 39 -11.73 -7.77 10.39
CA GLN A 39 -10.44 -7.26 10.81
C GLN A 39 -9.29 -8.00 10.13
N ARG A 40 -9.41 -9.32 10.01
CA ARG A 40 -8.41 -10.14 9.32
C ARG A 40 -8.28 -9.74 7.86
N LYS A 41 -9.40 -9.57 7.15
CA LYS A 41 -9.41 -9.17 5.75
C LYS A 41 -8.86 -7.77 5.53
N GLN A 42 -9.15 -6.84 6.43
CA GLN A 42 -8.57 -5.51 6.38
C GLN A 42 -7.05 -5.56 6.51
N ARG A 43 -6.55 -6.39 7.41
CA ARG A 43 -5.12 -6.55 7.61
C ARG A 43 -4.46 -7.19 6.38
N GLU A 44 -5.05 -8.25 5.83
CA GLU A 44 -4.54 -8.91 4.63
C GLU A 44 -4.48 -7.94 3.44
N PHE A 45 -5.53 -7.15 3.26
CA PHE A 45 -5.59 -6.13 2.20
C PHE A 45 -4.48 -5.10 2.37
N ARG A 46 -4.24 -4.65 3.60
CA ARG A 46 -3.19 -3.68 3.91
C ARG A 46 -1.80 -4.27 3.65
N GLU A 47 -1.60 -5.51 4.04
CA GLU A 47 -0.35 -6.23 3.79
C GLU A 47 -0.09 -6.41 2.29
N ASP A 48 -1.12 -6.79 1.53
CA ASP A 48 -1.02 -6.94 0.08
C ASP A 48 -0.70 -5.61 -0.61
N LEU A 49 -1.33 -4.52 -0.18
CA LEU A 49 -1.03 -3.19 -0.70
C LEU A 49 0.42 -2.79 -0.43
N ASN A 50 0.90 -3.03 0.78
CA ASN A 50 2.28 -2.73 1.16
C ASN A 50 3.26 -3.55 0.34
N GLN A 51 2.96 -4.83 0.12
CA GLN A 51 3.81 -5.72 -0.68
C GLN A 51 3.91 -5.23 -2.12
N ARG A 52 2.77 -4.91 -2.75
CA ARG A 52 2.73 -4.38 -4.11
C ARG A 52 3.48 -3.07 -4.22
N ARG A 53 3.29 -2.19 -3.24
CA ARG A 53 3.97 -0.90 -3.18
C ARG A 53 5.49 -1.10 -3.13
N ASN A 54 5.95 -2.03 -2.30
CA ASN A 54 7.37 -2.32 -2.15
C ASN A 54 7.94 -2.93 -3.44
N GLU A 55 7.21 -3.83 -4.09
CA GLU A 55 7.62 -4.43 -5.36
C GLU A 55 7.72 -3.39 -6.47
N GLU A 56 6.73 -2.51 -6.57
CA GLU A 56 6.73 -1.44 -7.57
C GLU A 56 7.85 -0.44 -7.30
N LEU A 57 8.09 -0.09 -6.05
CA LEU A 57 9.19 0.79 -5.68
C LEU A 57 10.54 0.19 -6.04
N ALA A 58 10.74 -1.11 -5.77
CA ALA A 58 11.95 -1.81 -6.13
C ALA A 58 12.16 -1.80 -7.64
N SER A 59 11.10 -2.01 -8.42
CA SER A 59 11.14 -1.95 -9.88
C SER A 59 11.54 -0.56 -10.39
N VAL A 60 10.95 0.49 -9.81
CA VAL A 60 11.28 1.87 -10.16
C VAL A 60 12.74 2.19 -9.84
N LEU A 61 13.23 1.77 -8.67
CA LEU A 61 14.61 1.98 -8.27
C LEU A 61 15.59 1.27 -9.19
N GLU A 62 15.27 0.06 -9.62
CA GLU A 62 16.09 -0.68 -10.57
C GLU A 62 16.19 0.04 -11.91
N ARG A 63 15.05 0.52 -12.42
CA ARG A 63 15.00 1.29 -13.67
C ARG A 63 15.75 2.61 -13.53
N ALA A 64 15.61 3.29 -12.40
CA ALA A 64 16.34 4.53 -12.12
C ALA A 64 17.85 4.28 -12.12
N ASN A 65 18.30 3.21 -11.47
CA ASN A 65 19.72 2.87 -11.40
C ASN A 65 20.27 2.56 -12.79
N LYS A 66 19.54 1.87 -13.65
CA LYS A 66 19.95 1.61 -15.03
C LYS A 66 20.08 2.90 -15.84
N ALA A 67 19.11 3.80 -15.70
CA ALA A 67 19.13 5.09 -16.38
C ALA A 67 20.31 5.95 -15.91
N ILE A 68 20.56 5.98 -14.60
CA ILE A 68 21.68 6.71 -14.01
C ILE A 68 23.02 6.17 -14.55
N LYS A 69 23.15 4.86 -14.58
CA LYS A 69 24.38 4.23 -15.10
C LYS A 69 24.60 4.57 -16.57
N SER A 70 23.56 4.51 -17.39
CA SER A 70 23.64 4.85 -18.81
C SER A 70 24.07 6.30 -19.03
N ILE A 71 23.50 7.22 -18.25
CA ILE A 71 23.84 8.65 -18.32
C ILE A 71 25.30 8.86 -17.88
N ALA A 72 25.71 8.21 -16.79
CA ALA A 72 27.07 8.33 -16.28
C ALA A 72 28.09 7.87 -17.33
N GLU A 73 27.82 6.75 -17.99
CA GLU A 73 28.71 6.23 -19.02
C GLU A 73 28.73 7.12 -20.29
N ALA A 74 27.54 7.59 -20.71
CA ALA A 74 27.42 8.42 -21.91
C ALA A 74 28.07 9.78 -21.74
N GLU A 75 27.89 10.41 -20.57
CA GLU A 75 28.46 11.74 -20.30
C GLU A 75 29.76 11.71 -19.52
N LYS A 76 30.25 10.52 -19.22
CA LYS A 76 31.54 10.31 -18.54
C LYS A 76 31.64 10.96 -17.18
N PHE A 77 30.56 10.83 -16.41
CA PHE A 77 30.56 11.24 -15.00
C PHE A 77 31.34 10.21 -14.18
N ASP A 78 32.16 10.70 -13.26
CA ASP A 78 32.86 9.81 -12.35
C ASP A 78 32.02 9.40 -11.16
N VAL A 79 31.14 10.29 -10.68
CA VAL A 79 30.27 10.07 -9.53
C VAL A 79 28.92 10.72 -9.77
N ILE A 80 27.86 10.03 -9.36
CA ILE A 80 26.50 10.57 -9.30
C ILE A 80 26.00 10.39 -7.89
N LEU A 81 25.56 11.49 -7.25
CA LEU A 81 25.07 11.50 -5.88
C LEU A 81 23.56 11.53 -5.86
N GLN A 82 22.93 10.73 -4.99
CA GLN A 82 21.48 10.75 -4.77
C GLN A 82 21.05 11.81 -3.78
N GLU A 83 21.90 12.07 -2.78
CA GLU A 83 21.63 13.09 -1.76
C GLU A 83 22.84 14.00 -1.62
N ALA A 84 22.57 15.28 -1.51
CA ALA A 84 23.60 16.28 -1.28
C ALA A 84 23.01 17.42 -0.44
N ALA A 85 23.84 18.05 0.37
CA ALA A 85 23.42 19.18 1.18
C ALA A 85 23.02 20.39 0.31
N TYR A 86 23.64 20.51 -0.85
CA TYR A 86 23.36 21.56 -1.83
C TYR A 86 23.74 21.08 -3.21
N VAL A 87 22.89 21.40 -4.20
CA VAL A 87 23.15 21.07 -5.61
C VAL A 87 22.80 22.29 -6.46
N ALA A 88 23.79 22.80 -7.20
CA ALA A 88 23.54 23.89 -8.14
C ALA A 88 22.68 23.35 -9.30
N PRO A 89 21.66 24.11 -9.77
CA PRO A 89 20.78 23.63 -10.85
C PRO A 89 21.54 23.21 -12.11
N ARG A 90 22.65 23.83 -12.45
CA ARG A 90 23.42 23.51 -13.66
C ARG A 90 24.04 22.10 -13.63
N VAL A 91 24.26 21.53 -12.43
CA VAL A 91 24.84 20.19 -12.30
C VAL A 91 23.81 19.13 -11.91
N ASP A 92 22.57 19.51 -11.65
CA ASP A 92 21.50 18.59 -11.30
C ASP A 92 21.00 17.88 -12.57
N ILE A 93 21.05 16.55 -12.56
CA ILE A 93 20.64 15.73 -13.70
C ILE A 93 19.32 14.98 -13.44
N THR A 94 18.58 15.34 -12.38
CA THR A 94 17.35 14.64 -12.01
C THR A 94 16.35 14.56 -13.17
N ASP A 95 16.08 15.66 -13.84
CA ASP A 95 15.14 15.69 -14.97
C ASP A 95 15.63 14.84 -16.13
N LYS A 96 16.93 14.80 -16.38
CA LYS A 96 17.55 13.97 -17.40
C LYS A 96 17.34 12.49 -17.09
N VAL A 97 17.46 12.10 -15.84
CA VAL A 97 17.22 10.72 -15.39
C VAL A 97 15.74 10.35 -15.55
N ILE A 98 14.84 11.24 -15.15
CA ILE A 98 13.39 11.03 -15.30
C ILE A 98 13.03 10.81 -16.77
N LYS A 99 13.56 11.63 -17.66
CA LYS A 99 13.33 11.51 -19.08
C LYS A 99 13.87 10.20 -19.64
N ALA A 100 15.07 9.81 -19.23
CA ALA A 100 15.69 8.56 -19.66
C ALA A 100 14.88 7.35 -19.21
N MET A 101 14.28 7.39 -18.00
CA MET A 101 13.40 6.33 -17.51
C MET A 101 12.13 6.21 -18.35
N ALA A 102 11.54 7.34 -18.72
CA ALA A 102 10.33 7.38 -19.54
C ALA A 102 10.60 6.85 -20.95
N ASP A 103 11.74 7.19 -21.54
CA ASP A 103 12.10 6.79 -22.90
C ASP A 103 12.69 5.38 -22.95
N GLY A 104 13.36 4.96 -21.90
CA GLY A 104 14.16 3.75 -21.89
C GLY A 104 13.44 2.44 -21.55
N LYS A 105 12.20 2.53 -21.11
CA LYS A 105 11.34 1.37 -20.74
C LYS A 105 12.09 0.18 -20.15
#